data_eafb54146ed961f4b687d4a63a6f301c
#
_entry.id   eafb54146ed961f4b687d4a63a6f301c
#
_cell.length_a   1.000
_cell.length_b   1.000
_cell.length_c   1.000
_cell.angle_alpha   90.00
_cell.angle_beta   90.00
_cell.angle_gamma   90.00
#
_symmetry.space_group_name_H-M   'P 1'
#
loop_
_entity.id
_entity.type
_entity.pdbx_description
1 polymer ?
#
loop_
_entity_poly.entity_id
_entity_poly.type
_entity_poly.pdbx_seq_one_letter_code
_entity_poly.pdbx_strand_id
1 'polypeptide(L)'
;MFGRPPAAIVLALLILLAGCSAFDGEDPTTTDPGPTVTFELDIDGTVRDAHYFEIRLVEGPVDEVTVTYRNGTTEVRQVDGRSSRYGGDGTAVTDVDSGLEAVDVIAFSGPPNATIRNPDVTPAATAIYVIRASGADAYRAWGVLKCRDGFALTAVTFHVLESGIDGPGVACSTVS
;
A
#
# COMPACT_ATOMS: atom_id res chain seq x y z
N MET A 1 40.30 -8.53 -64.14
CA MET A 1 41.11 -8.36 -62.93
C MET A 1 40.23 -8.53 -61.74
N PHE A 2 40.12 -9.71 -61.20
CA PHE A 2 39.31 -9.97 -59.99
C PHE A 2 40.20 -9.84 -58.77
N GLY A 3 39.98 -8.79 -57.97
CA GLY A 3 40.70 -8.58 -56.70
C GLY A 3 40.28 -9.61 -55.67
N ARG A 4 41.22 -10.34 -55.11
CA ARG A 4 41.03 -11.24 -53.97
C ARG A 4 40.65 -10.40 -52.73
N PRO A 5 39.61 -10.75 -51.98
CA PRO A 5 39.32 -10.07 -50.70
C PRO A 5 40.45 -10.38 -49.69
N PRO A 6 40.79 -9.42 -48.82
CA PRO A 6 41.84 -9.61 -47.84
C PRO A 6 41.41 -10.65 -46.80
N ALA A 7 42.32 -11.56 -46.49
CA ALA A 7 42.12 -12.70 -45.54
C ALA A 7 41.58 -12.26 -44.14
N ALA A 8 41.73 -11.01 -43.79
CA ALA A 8 41.24 -10.45 -42.53
C ALA A 8 39.70 -10.45 -42.40
N ILE A 9 38.94 -10.35 -43.51
CA ILE A 9 37.45 -10.30 -43.50
C ILE A 9 36.91 -11.71 -43.24
N VAL A 10 37.57 -12.74 -43.70
CA VAL A 10 37.10 -14.13 -43.49
C VAL A 10 37.29 -14.57 -42.03
N LEU A 11 38.35 -14.08 -41.35
CA LEU A 11 38.59 -14.40 -39.95
C LEU A 11 37.59 -13.71 -39.00
N ALA A 12 37.17 -12.51 -39.33
CA ALA A 12 36.16 -11.78 -38.54
C ALA A 12 34.75 -12.42 -38.61
N LEU A 13 34.43 -13.05 -39.75
CA LEU A 13 33.13 -13.72 -39.93
C LEU A 13 33.05 -15.06 -39.19
N LEU A 14 34.17 -15.73 -39.00
CA LEU A 14 34.24 -17.01 -38.26
C LEU A 14 34.17 -16.84 -36.74
N ILE A 15 34.53 -15.67 -36.20
CA ILE A 15 34.46 -15.39 -34.77
C ILE A 15 33.01 -15.06 -34.36
N LEU A 16 32.16 -14.54 -35.28
CA LEU A 16 30.78 -14.24 -35.03
C LEU A 16 29.85 -15.46 -34.98
N LEU A 17 30.31 -16.63 -35.47
CA LEU A 17 29.52 -17.87 -35.44
C LEU A 17 29.85 -18.79 -34.25
N ALA A 18 30.90 -18.50 -33.50
CA ALA A 18 31.32 -19.30 -32.35
C ALA A 18 30.83 -18.77 -30.99
N GLY A 19 30.06 -17.69 -30.98
CA GLY A 19 29.62 -16.97 -29.79
C GLY A 19 28.21 -17.31 -29.25
N CYS A 20 27.56 -18.35 -29.74
CA CYS A 20 26.20 -18.70 -29.32
C CYS A 20 26.08 -20.08 -28.67
N SER A 21 26.84 -20.37 -27.64
CA SER A 21 26.52 -21.57 -26.80
C SER A 21 27.25 -21.56 -25.46
N ALA A 22 27.08 -20.53 -24.69
CA ALA A 22 27.32 -20.55 -23.24
C ALA A 22 26.49 -19.44 -22.55
N PHE A 23 25.20 -19.37 -22.87
CA PHE A 23 24.24 -18.91 -21.91
C PHE A 23 23.62 -20.18 -21.35
N ASP A 24 24.23 -20.72 -20.28
CA ASP A 24 23.47 -21.48 -19.31
C ASP A 24 22.36 -20.49 -18.89
N GLY A 25 21.17 -20.77 -19.42
CA GLY A 25 19.97 -20.09 -18.95
C GLY A 25 19.81 -20.49 -17.48
N GLU A 26 20.25 -19.62 -16.57
CA GLU A 26 19.52 -19.49 -15.34
C GLU A 26 18.10 -19.19 -15.77
N ASP A 27 17.22 -20.20 -15.67
CA ASP A 27 15.79 -19.99 -15.71
C ASP A 27 15.54 -18.79 -14.79
N PRO A 28 14.90 -17.73 -15.30
CA PRO A 28 14.46 -16.67 -14.39
C PRO A 28 13.66 -17.41 -13.33
N THR A 29 14.21 -17.46 -12.12
CA THR A 29 13.49 -17.95 -10.95
C THR A 29 12.20 -17.17 -10.98
N THR A 30 11.15 -17.79 -11.49
CA THR A 30 9.78 -17.30 -11.36
C THR A 30 9.55 -17.34 -9.87
N THR A 31 9.84 -16.22 -9.22
CA THR A 31 9.47 -16.01 -7.83
C THR A 31 7.96 -16.16 -7.86
N ASP A 32 7.47 -17.25 -7.28
CA ASP A 32 6.04 -17.49 -7.13
C ASP A 32 5.49 -16.22 -6.45
N PRO A 33 4.63 -15.45 -7.11
CA PRO A 33 4.02 -14.32 -6.44
C PRO A 33 3.25 -14.91 -5.26
N GLY A 34 3.67 -14.61 -4.05
CA GLY A 34 3.06 -15.12 -2.83
C GLY A 34 1.53 -14.99 -2.87
N PRO A 35 0.81 -15.50 -1.88
CA PRO A 35 -0.63 -15.39 -1.83
C PRO A 35 -1.05 -13.90 -1.95
N THR A 36 -2.10 -13.63 -2.72
CA THR A 36 -2.69 -12.31 -2.86
C THR A 36 -4.16 -12.32 -2.47
N VAL A 37 -4.70 -11.17 -2.11
CA VAL A 37 -6.12 -10.97 -1.83
C VAL A 37 -6.64 -9.78 -2.62
N THR A 38 -7.92 -9.79 -2.98
CA THR A 38 -8.57 -8.59 -3.48
C THR A 38 -8.97 -7.72 -2.29
N PHE A 39 -8.49 -6.50 -2.26
CA PHE A 39 -8.84 -5.51 -1.26
C PHE A 39 -9.86 -4.52 -1.84
N GLU A 40 -10.93 -4.25 -1.08
CA GLU A 40 -11.96 -3.29 -1.44
C GLU A 40 -11.97 -2.12 -0.44
N LEU A 41 -11.84 -0.90 -0.96
CA LEU A 41 -12.04 0.32 -0.20
C LEU A 41 -13.35 0.95 -0.65
N ASP A 42 -14.33 0.99 0.25
CA ASP A 42 -15.63 1.60 0.02
C ASP A 42 -15.75 2.89 0.82
N ILE A 43 -16.08 3.97 0.13
CA ILE A 43 -16.19 5.31 0.70
C ILE A 43 -17.54 5.85 0.31
N ASP A 44 -18.41 6.05 1.28
CA ASP A 44 -19.68 6.76 1.08
C ASP A 44 -19.74 8.03 1.93
N GLY A 45 -20.71 8.88 1.68
CA GLY A 45 -20.92 10.05 2.52
C GLY A 45 -21.80 11.12 1.93
N THR A 46 -22.13 12.08 2.76
CA THR A 46 -22.98 13.23 2.41
C THR A 46 -22.17 14.48 2.06
N VAL A 47 -20.88 14.48 2.34
CA VAL A 47 -19.97 15.62 2.09
C VAL A 47 -19.57 15.66 0.63
N ARG A 48 -19.55 16.86 0.04
CA ARG A 48 -19.19 17.07 -1.37
C ARG A 48 -17.69 17.33 -1.58
N ASP A 49 -16.99 17.71 -0.52
CA ASP A 49 -15.60 18.07 -0.60
C ASP A 49 -14.72 16.84 -0.84
N ALA A 50 -13.72 17.00 -1.68
CA ALA A 50 -12.75 15.94 -1.95
C ALA A 50 -11.90 15.66 -0.71
N HIS A 51 -11.66 14.39 -0.47
CA HIS A 51 -10.81 13.89 0.60
C HIS A 51 -9.69 13.04 0.03
N TYR A 52 -8.60 12.96 0.76
CA TYR A 52 -7.52 12.01 0.53
C TYR A 52 -7.61 10.91 1.57
N PHE A 53 -7.64 9.68 1.10
CA PHE A 53 -7.63 8.45 1.88
C PHE A 53 -6.35 7.70 1.59
N GLU A 54 -5.69 7.21 2.61
CA GLU A 54 -4.54 6.34 2.48
C GLU A 54 -4.65 5.21 3.50
N ILE A 55 -4.43 3.99 3.05
CA ILE A 55 -4.42 2.78 3.84
C ILE A 55 -3.08 2.10 3.60
N ARG A 56 -2.27 2.00 4.64
CA ARG A 56 -0.99 1.30 4.64
C ARG A 56 -1.22 -0.07 5.25
N LEU A 57 -1.04 -1.11 4.46
CA LEU A 57 -1.08 -2.49 4.93
C LEU A 57 0.29 -2.86 5.49
N VAL A 58 0.34 -3.43 6.67
CA VAL A 58 1.59 -3.79 7.35
C VAL A 58 1.58 -5.24 7.80
N GLU A 59 2.72 -5.91 7.70
CA GLU A 59 2.91 -7.23 8.27
C GLU A 59 3.07 -7.13 9.78
N GLY A 60 2.37 -8.02 10.49
CA GLY A 60 2.49 -8.16 11.93
C GLY A 60 1.53 -7.29 12.73
N PRO A 61 1.52 -7.50 14.05
CA PRO A 61 0.70 -6.74 14.96
C PRO A 61 1.26 -5.33 15.16
N VAL A 62 0.38 -4.35 15.15
CA VAL A 62 0.69 -2.97 15.53
C VAL A 62 0.06 -2.71 16.89
N ASP A 63 0.87 -2.65 17.94
CA ASP A 63 0.41 -2.41 19.30
C ASP A 63 0.62 -0.98 19.76
N GLU A 64 1.45 -0.24 19.03
CA GLU A 64 1.67 1.19 19.23
C GLU A 64 1.96 1.90 17.93
N VAL A 65 1.67 3.20 17.89
CA VAL A 65 2.02 4.09 16.78
C VAL A 65 2.62 5.38 17.32
N THR A 66 3.55 5.94 16.57
CA THR A 66 4.08 7.29 16.82
C THR A 66 3.27 8.29 16.02
N VAL A 67 2.69 9.24 16.72
CA VAL A 67 1.86 10.31 16.13
C VAL A 67 2.67 11.60 16.13
N THR A 68 2.79 12.25 14.99
CA THR A 68 3.43 13.56 14.85
C THR A 68 2.36 14.63 14.68
N TYR A 69 2.48 15.67 15.47
CA TYR A 69 1.59 16.83 15.43
C TYR A 69 2.18 17.98 14.61
N ARG A 70 1.32 18.88 14.13
CA ARG A 70 1.73 20.06 13.32
C ARG A 70 2.78 20.94 14.00
N ASN A 71 2.82 20.98 15.30
CA ASN A 71 3.84 21.73 16.07
C ASN A 71 5.19 21.01 16.16
N GLY A 72 5.33 19.84 15.51
CA GLY A 72 6.53 19.01 15.50
C GLY A 72 6.72 18.13 16.75
N THR A 73 5.77 18.12 17.69
CA THR A 73 5.82 17.18 18.82
C THR A 73 5.37 15.80 18.37
N THR A 74 5.90 14.77 19.02
CA THR A 74 5.54 13.36 18.81
C THR A 74 5.00 12.76 20.08
N GLU A 75 4.10 11.79 19.94
CA GLU A 75 3.53 11.01 21.03
C GLU A 75 3.38 9.56 20.61
N VAL A 76 3.74 8.61 21.48
CA VAL A 76 3.45 7.19 21.26
C VAL A 76 2.07 6.89 21.81
N ARG A 77 1.22 6.30 20.99
CA ARG A 77 -0.13 5.88 21.36
C ARG A 77 -0.27 4.38 21.27
N GLN A 78 -0.82 3.78 22.32
CA GLN A 78 -1.16 2.36 22.33
C GLN A 78 -2.41 2.12 21.48
N VAL A 79 -2.38 1.02 20.74
CA VAL A 79 -3.47 0.57 19.88
C VAL A 79 -4.27 -0.52 20.59
N ASP A 80 -5.39 -0.15 21.17
CA ASP A 80 -6.26 -1.06 21.88
C ASP A 80 -7.31 -1.68 20.94
N GLY A 81 -7.44 -3.01 20.99
CA GLY A 81 -8.48 -3.74 20.28
C GLY A 81 -8.33 -3.82 18.77
N ARG A 82 -9.43 -4.15 18.07
CA ARG A 82 -9.46 -4.42 16.63
C ARG A 82 -9.57 -3.16 15.77
N SER A 83 -10.00 -2.07 16.35
CA SER A 83 -10.19 -0.80 15.64
C SER A 83 -9.97 0.33 16.64
N SER A 84 -8.87 1.03 16.47
CA SER A 84 -8.60 2.28 17.19
C SER A 84 -8.84 3.44 16.25
N ARG A 85 -9.69 4.37 16.68
CA ARG A 85 -10.03 5.57 15.94
C ARG A 85 -9.57 6.78 16.71
N TYR A 86 -8.89 7.65 16.04
CA TYR A 86 -8.46 8.92 16.58
C TYR A 86 -8.85 10.05 15.62
N GLY A 87 -9.46 11.09 16.14
CA GLY A 87 -9.84 12.27 15.37
C GLY A 87 -10.75 13.17 16.18
N GLY A 88 -10.70 14.46 15.91
CA GLY A 88 -11.62 15.44 16.49
C GLY A 88 -11.23 16.03 17.85
N ASP A 89 -10.06 15.72 18.39
CA ASP A 89 -9.56 16.27 19.66
C ASP A 89 -8.95 17.69 19.52
N GLY A 90 -9.07 18.30 18.35
CA GLY A 90 -8.53 19.65 18.07
C GLY A 90 -7.03 19.70 17.82
N THR A 91 -6.32 18.59 17.97
CA THR A 91 -4.88 18.50 17.70
C THR A 91 -4.65 18.09 16.24
N ALA A 92 -3.92 18.90 15.51
CA ALA A 92 -3.63 18.65 14.09
C ALA A 92 -2.52 17.60 13.96
N VAL A 93 -2.87 16.35 13.71
CA VAL A 93 -1.93 15.27 13.39
C VAL A 93 -1.50 15.38 11.94
N THR A 94 -0.20 15.26 11.68
CA THR A 94 0.40 15.37 10.36
C THR A 94 1.07 14.08 9.88
N ASP A 95 1.39 13.17 10.81
CA ASP A 95 1.93 11.85 10.48
C ASP A 95 1.55 10.81 11.53
N VAL A 96 1.45 9.54 11.09
CA VAL A 96 1.21 8.37 11.94
C VAL A 96 2.11 7.25 11.44
N ASP A 97 3.02 6.79 12.29
CA ASP A 97 4.02 5.78 11.95
C ASP A 97 3.96 4.60 12.95
N SER A 98 3.94 3.40 12.45
CA SER A 98 4.01 2.17 13.27
C SER A 98 5.44 1.65 13.47
N GLY A 99 6.41 2.25 12.81
CA GLY A 99 7.77 1.71 12.74
C GLY A 99 7.89 0.44 11.86
N LEU A 100 6.79 -0.03 11.26
CA LEU A 100 6.77 -1.17 10.34
C LEU A 100 6.67 -0.68 8.90
N GLU A 101 7.40 -1.34 8.00
CA GLU A 101 7.29 -1.07 6.57
C GLU A 101 5.93 -1.52 6.03
N ALA A 102 5.30 -0.69 5.20
CA ALA A 102 4.07 -1.07 4.54
C ALA A 102 4.38 -2.07 3.41
N VAL A 103 3.68 -3.20 3.42
CA VAL A 103 3.76 -4.19 2.35
C VAL A 103 2.93 -3.78 1.14
N ASP A 104 1.94 -2.92 1.36
CA ASP A 104 1.14 -2.31 0.30
C ASP A 104 0.54 -0.97 0.76
N VAL A 105 0.25 -0.08 -0.19
CA VAL A 105 -0.35 1.23 0.08
C VAL A 105 -1.47 1.50 -0.91
N ILE A 106 -2.67 1.68 -0.40
CA ILE A 106 -3.87 1.98 -1.17
C ILE A 106 -4.24 3.44 -0.91
N ALA A 107 -4.20 4.26 -1.95
CA ALA A 107 -4.51 5.68 -1.84
C ALA A 107 -5.59 6.10 -2.83
N PHE A 108 -6.46 7.00 -2.40
CA PHE A 108 -7.53 7.58 -3.21
C PHE A 108 -7.68 9.07 -2.89
N SER A 109 -7.92 9.86 -3.92
CA SER A 109 -8.28 11.27 -3.79
C SER A 109 -9.55 11.55 -4.59
N GLY A 110 -10.58 12.01 -3.92
CA GLY A 110 -11.85 12.32 -4.58
C GLY A 110 -12.98 12.64 -3.61
N PRO A 111 -14.16 12.93 -4.14
CA PRO A 111 -15.35 13.05 -3.32
C PRO A 111 -15.73 11.69 -2.71
N PRO A 112 -16.39 11.63 -1.55
CA PRO A 112 -16.97 10.39 -1.07
C PRO A 112 -18.02 9.86 -2.07
N ASN A 113 -18.31 8.57 -2.00
CA ASN A 113 -19.07 7.72 -2.94
C ASN A 113 -18.20 7.10 -4.04
N ALA A 114 -17.17 6.41 -3.60
CA ALA A 114 -16.27 5.65 -4.45
C ALA A 114 -16.04 4.26 -3.88
N THR A 115 -16.00 3.26 -4.75
CA THR A 115 -15.54 1.91 -4.43
C THR A 115 -14.29 1.64 -5.25
N ILE A 116 -13.18 1.38 -4.57
CA ILE A 116 -11.88 1.08 -5.18
C ILE A 116 -11.57 -0.40 -4.90
N ARG A 117 -11.25 -1.13 -5.96
CA ARG A 117 -10.83 -2.53 -5.87
C ARG A 117 -9.40 -2.66 -6.34
N ASN A 118 -8.55 -3.16 -5.47
CA ASN A 118 -7.18 -3.52 -5.78
C ASN A 118 -7.07 -5.05 -5.73
N PRO A 119 -6.96 -5.72 -6.88
CA PRO A 119 -6.61 -7.13 -6.94
C PRO A 119 -5.13 -7.29 -6.57
N ASP A 120 -4.74 -8.50 -6.21
CA ASP A 120 -3.33 -8.87 -6.01
C ASP A 120 -2.60 -8.08 -4.90
N VAL A 121 -3.33 -7.68 -3.87
CA VAL A 121 -2.77 -7.03 -2.68
C VAL A 121 -2.10 -8.09 -1.79
N THR A 122 -0.93 -7.79 -1.24
CA THR A 122 -0.27 -8.64 -0.27
C THR A 122 -1.14 -8.78 0.99
N PRO A 123 -1.46 -10.01 1.43
CA PRO A 123 -2.28 -10.21 2.62
C PRO A 123 -1.66 -9.58 3.86
N ALA A 124 -2.40 -8.75 4.56
CA ALA A 124 -1.97 -8.12 5.80
C ALA A 124 -3.08 -8.17 6.85
N ALA A 125 -2.74 -8.49 8.08
CA ALA A 125 -3.70 -8.52 9.19
C ALA A 125 -3.94 -7.14 9.81
N THR A 126 -3.08 -6.18 9.55
CA THR A 126 -3.13 -4.83 10.12
C THR A 126 -3.05 -3.78 9.03
N ALA A 127 -3.83 -2.72 9.18
CA ALA A 127 -3.76 -1.53 8.35
C ALA A 127 -3.74 -0.25 9.20
N ILE A 128 -2.97 0.73 8.78
CA ILE A 128 -3.02 2.09 9.30
C ILE A 128 -3.73 2.93 8.25
N TYR A 129 -4.79 3.62 8.64
CA TYR A 129 -5.47 4.54 7.74
C TYR A 129 -5.30 5.99 8.17
N VAL A 130 -5.20 6.86 7.20
CA VAL A 130 -5.21 8.31 7.38
C VAL A 130 -6.17 8.96 6.39
N ILE A 131 -6.91 9.95 6.85
CA ILE A 131 -7.90 10.68 6.05
C ILE A 131 -7.71 12.17 6.28
N ARG A 132 -7.60 12.94 5.18
CA ARG A 132 -7.50 14.41 5.22
C ARG A 132 -8.42 15.05 4.20
N ALA A 133 -8.87 16.26 4.47
CA ALA A 133 -9.52 17.07 3.43
C ALA A 133 -8.50 17.40 2.33
N SER A 134 -8.97 17.53 1.09
CA SER A 134 -8.09 17.89 -0.04
C SER A 134 -7.42 19.23 0.23
N GLY A 135 -6.08 19.27 0.07
CA GLY A 135 -5.28 20.46 0.33
C GLY A 135 -4.99 20.77 1.81
N ALA A 136 -5.43 19.93 2.74
CA ALA A 136 -5.10 20.06 4.15
C ALA A 136 -3.79 19.35 4.49
N ASP A 137 -2.99 19.94 5.37
CA ASP A 137 -1.73 19.35 5.85
C ASP A 137 -1.94 18.37 7.00
N ALA A 138 -3.08 18.48 7.70
CA ALA A 138 -3.37 17.65 8.86
C ALA A 138 -4.45 16.62 8.56
N TYR A 139 -4.35 15.47 9.24
CA TYR A 139 -5.35 14.42 9.16
C TYR A 139 -6.64 14.82 9.88
N ARG A 140 -7.75 14.56 9.22
CA ARG A 140 -9.09 14.71 9.79
C ARG A 140 -9.45 13.51 10.66
N ALA A 141 -8.99 12.33 10.25
CA ALA A 141 -9.09 11.11 11.02
C ALA A 141 -7.92 10.18 10.68
N TRP A 142 -7.56 9.36 11.63
CA TRP A 142 -6.60 8.29 11.45
C TRP A 142 -6.89 7.15 12.43
N GLY A 143 -6.34 5.99 12.19
CA GLY A 143 -6.46 4.87 13.11
C GLY A 143 -5.78 3.61 12.60
N VAL A 144 -5.92 2.55 13.39
CA VAL A 144 -5.38 1.24 13.10
C VAL A 144 -6.53 0.24 13.07
N LEU A 145 -6.52 -0.64 12.09
CA LEU A 145 -7.47 -1.71 11.87
C LEU A 145 -6.74 -3.04 11.97
N LYS A 146 -7.28 -3.98 12.73
CA LYS A 146 -6.66 -5.29 12.92
C LYS A 146 -7.67 -6.41 12.64
N CYS A 147 -7.27 -7.38 11.84
CA CYS A 147 -7.90 -8.69 11.82
C CYS A 147 -7.33 -9.56 12.96
N ARG A 148 -8.00 -10.63 13.28
CA ARG A 148 -7.46 -11.65 14.16
C ARG A 148 -6.39 -12.48 13.44
N ASP A 149 -5.56 -13.18 14.19
CA ASP A 149 -4.51 -14.05 13.65
C ASP A 149 -5.07 -15.05 12.61
N GLY A 150 -4.35 -15.23 11.53
CA GLY A 150 -4.74 -16.10 10.40
C GLY A 150 -5.77 -15.48 9.45
N PHE A 151 -6.08 -14.19 9.60
CA PHE A 151 -6.97 -13.46 8.69
C PHE A 151 -6.27 -12.24 8.10
N ALA A 152 -6.58 -11.94 6.83
CA ALA A 152 -6.17 -10.72 6.16
C ALA A 152 -7.34 -9.77 5.98
N LEU A 153 -7.04 -8.48 5.95
CA LEU A 153 -7.97 -7.43 5.58
C LEU A 153 -8.37 -7.57 4.10
N THR A 154 -9.65 -7.59 3.84
CA THR A 154 -10.20 -7.68 2.47
C THR A 154 -11.10 -6.50 2.12
N ALA A 155 -11.66 -5.80 3.09
CA ALA A 155 -12.37 -4.56 2.83
C ALA A 155 -12.32 -3.60 4.01
N VAL A 156 -12.37 -2.30 3.68
CA VAL A 156 -12.58 -1.23 4.63
C VAL A 156 -13.64 -0.27 4.07
N THR A 157 -14.63 0.06 4.90
CA THR A 157 -15.70 0.99 4.54
C THR A 157 -15.61 2.23 5.44
N PHE A 158 -15.64 3.42 4.85
CA PHE A 158 -15.72 4.69 5.57
C PHE A 158 -17.01 5.44 5.24
N HIS A 159 -17.63 6.01 6.27
CA HIS A 159 -18.77 6.93 6.11
C HIS A 159 -18.32 8.36 6.43
N VAL A 160 -18.26 9.22 5.40
CA VAL A 160 -17.81 10.60 5.52
C VAL A 160 -19.02 11.53 5.71
N LEU A 161 -19.15 12.10 6.90
CA LEU A 161 -20.24 12.98 7.29
C LEU A 161 -19.74 14.42 7.45
N GLU A 162 -20.64 15.39 7.43
CA GLU A 162 -20.30 16.80 7.75
C GLU A 162 -19.69 16.93 9.15
N SER A 163 -20.21 16.15 10.11
CA SER A 163 -19.71 16.12 11.49
C SER A 163 -18.39 15.40 11.68
N GLY A 164 -17.87 14.71 10.65
CA GLY A 164 -16.64 13.91 10.75
C GLY A 164 -16.71 12.64 9.92
N ILE A 165 -15.92 11.66 10.32
CA ILE A 165 -15.86 10.35 9.69
C ILE A 165 -16.41 9.34 10.70
N ASP A 166 -17.44 8.60 10.32
CA ASP A 166 -17.95 7.52 11.14
C ASP A 166 -17.04 6.30 11.00
N GLY A 167 -16.95 5.50 12.06
CA GLY A 167 -15.94 4.46 12.23
C GLY A 167 -15.84 3.51 11.04
N PRO A 168 -14.65 3.05 10.69
CA PRO A 168 -14.49 2.14 9.59
C PRO A 168 -15.16 0.79 9.86
N GLY A 169 -15.94 0.32 8.88
CA GLY A 169 -16.29 -1.09 8.75
C GLY A 169 -15.08 -1.88 8.25
N VAL A 170 -14.86 -3.08 8.79
CA VAL A 170 -13.71 -3.94 8.42
C VAL A 170 -14.21 -5.33 8.06
N ALA A 171 -13.80 -5.83 6.90
CA ALA A 171 -13.96 -7.23 6.55
C ALA A 171 -12.60 -7.94 6.55
N CYS A 172 -12.58 -9.16 7.08
CA CYS A 172 -11.40 -10.00 7.16
C CYS A 172 -11.73 -11.39 6.59
N SER A 173 -10.82 -11.98 5.82
CA SER A 173 -10.93 -13.35 5.34
C SER A 173 -9.71 -14.19 5.72
N THR A 174 -9.85 -15.51 5.70
CA THR A 174 -8.71 -16.42 5.86
C THR A 174 -7.78 -16.29 4.67
N VAL A 175 -6.48 -16.27 4.93
CA VAL A 175 -5.46 -16.39 3.90
C VAL A 175 -5.36 -17.87 3.53
N SER A 176 -5.66 -18.20 2.30
CA SER A 176 -5.58 -19.57 1.77
C SER A 176 -4.28 -19.79 1.00
#